data_69e617f26e91badc1bb6c3dfa34bd162
#
_entry.id   69e617f26e91badc1bb6c3dfa34bd162
#
_cell.length_a   1.000
_cell.length_b   1.000
_cell.length_c   1.000
_cell.angle_alpha   90.00
_cell.angle_beta   90.00
_cell.angle_gamma   90.00
#
_symmetry.space_group_name_H-M   'P 1'
#
loop_
_entity.id
_entity.type
_entity.pdbx_description
1 polymer ?
#
loop_
_entity_poly.entity_id
_entity_poly.type
_entity_poly.pdbx_seq_one_letter_code
_entity_poly.pdbx_strand_id
1 'polypeptide(L)'
;MKIAIAQINYTVGDIEANANLIVAAAQRAREDGASLMLTSELALCGYPPEDLLLRDDFYATCQQALLTLAAATAGMTLVVGHPHQEQGKRYNAASVLRDGAVFKTYWKQKLPNYSVFDEERYFEFGQEPCVFNHEGLLLGINICEDVWESLPAQSAKAAGAQCLLVLNASPYHLNKQQTRYEVIRERVRQTGLPVVYANQVGGQDELVFDGASFVMDARGALMLELPAFESAMGCVEWIEGVPQQGALLAPLSQEASVYQALTLGVRDYVNKNGFPGILLGLSGGIDSALTLAIAVDALGPQRVKAVMMPSQYTASMSREDAKAEAEALKVRYVEMAIKPLFDAFQSTLAQEFAGLKEDATEENSRARHACAPAL
;
A
#
# COMPACT_ATOMS: atom_id res chain seq x y z
N MET A 1 -17.66 21.38 12.00
CA MET A 1 -17.37 19.95 11.88
C MET A 1 -15.94 19.77 11.38
N LYS A 2 -15.21 18.78 11.90
CA LYS A 2 -13.87 18.45 11.39
C LYS A 2 -13.82 16.95 11.03
N ILE A 3 -13.31 16.64 9.83
CA ILE A 3 -13.14 15.29 9.32
C ILE A 3 -11.66 14.94 9.28
N ALA A 4 -11.27 13.83 9.89
CA ALA A 4 -9.93 13.29 9.84
C ALA A 4 -9.81 12.21 8.74
N ILE A 5 -8.65 12.15 8.09
CA ILE A 5 -8.25 11.10 7.17
C ILE A 5 -7.12 10.33 7.83
N ALA A 6 -7.31 9.03 8.02
CA ALA A 6 -6.30 8.12 8.56
C ALA A 6 -5.63 7.34 7.42
N GLN A 7 -4.48 7.83 6.97
CA GLN A 7 -3.62 7.19 5.99
C GLN A 7 -2.64 6.28 6.72
N ILE A 8 -2.94 4.99 6.79
CA ILE A 8 -2.21 4.04 7.65
C ILE A 8 -1.65 2.89 6.79
N ASN A 9 -0.49 2.38 7.23
CA ASN A 9 0.13 1.19 6.67
C ASN A 9 -0.38 -0.04 7.42
N TYR A 10 -1.35 -0.72 6.83
CA TYR A 10 -1.94 -1.94 7.38
C TYR A 10 -1.16 -3.18 6.97
N THR A 11 -1.29 -4.24 7.76
CA THR A 11 -0.73 -5.56 7.44
C THR A 11 -1.86 -6.51 7.08
N VAL A 12 -1.75 -7.17 5.92
CA VAL A 12 -2.75 -8.15 5.47
C VAL A 12 -2.86 -9.30 6.46
N GLY A 13 -4.08 -9.61 6.88
CA GLY A 13 -4.40 -10.70 7.80
C GLY A 13 -4.19 -10.38 9.28
N ASP A 14 -3.51 -9.31 9.65
CA ASP A 14 -3.30 -8.91 11.05
C ASP A 14 -4.43 -8.00 11.56
N ILE A 15 -5.62 -8.59 11.69
CA ILE A 15 -6.85 -7.87 12.01
C ILE A 15 -6.74 -7.15 13.36
N GLU A 16 -6.11 -7.78 14.37
CA GLU A 16 -5.97 -7.21 15.70
C GLU A 16 -5.04 -5.99 15.71
N ALA A 17 -3.86 -6.09 15.09
CA ALA A 17 -2.95 -4.96 15.00
C ALA A 17 -3.54 -3.82 14.18
N ASN A 18 -4.20 -4.11 13.07
CA ASN A 18 -4.87 -3.10 12.25
C ASN A 18 -5.99 -2.37 13.03
N ALA A 19 -6.80 -3.11 13.80
CA ALA A 19 -7.82 -2.51 14.67
C ALA A 19 -7.19 -1.59 15.73
N ASN A 20 -6.09 -2.00 16.35
CA ASN A 20 -5.36 -1.18 17.32
C ASN A 20 -4.78 0.10 16.69
N LEU A 21 -4.27 0.03 15.45
CA LEU A 21 -3.83 1.21 14.70
C LEU A 21 -5.00 2.19 14.43
N ILE A 22 -6.18 1.66 14.08
CA ILE A 22 -7.38 2.47 13.85
C ILE A 22 -7.84 3.13 15.16
N VAL A 23 -7.83 2.41 16.30
CA VAL A 23 -8.17 2.99 17.62
C VAL A 23 -7.22 4.12 17.99
N ALA A 24 -5.91 3.91 17.83
CA ALA A 24 -4.91 4.92 18.13
C ALA A 24 -5.08 6.17 17.23
N ALA A 25 -5.35 5.96 15.95
CA ALA A 25 -5.66 7.06 15.02
C ALA A 25 -6.94 7.80 15.40
N ALA A 26 -8.00 7.10 15.81
CA ALA A 26 -9.25 7.71 16.25
C ALA A 26 -9.07 8.56 17.52
N GLN A 27 -8.26 8.09 18.48
CA GLN A 27 -7.93 8.86 19.68
C GLN A 27 -7.21 10.17 19.32
N ARG A 28 -6.19 10.08 18.47
CA ARG A 28 -5.44 11.26 18.00
C ARG A 28 -6.33 12.22 17.20
N ALA A 29 -7.17 11.70 16.30
CA ALA A 29 -8.11 12.53 15.54
C ALA A 29 -9.07 13.29 16.47
N ARG A 30 -9.55 12.66 17.55
CA ARG A 30 -10.40 13.29 18.56
C ARG A 30 -9.64 14.38 19.35
N GLU A 31 -8.38 14.14 19.69
CA GLU A 31 -7.53 15.17 20.32
C GLU A 31 -7.34 16.38 19.41
N ASP A 32 -7.25 16.18 18.10
CA ASP A 32 -7.20 17.23 17.09
C ASP A 32 -8.57 17.88 16.82
N GLY A 33 -9.63 17.45 17.53
CA GLY A 33 -10.99 18.01 17.47
C GLY A 33 -11.81 17.49 16.29
N ALA A 34 -11.45 16.36 15.67
CA ALA A 34 -12.26 15.73 14.64
C ALA A 34 -13.44 14.98 15.27
N SER A 35 -14.63 15.09 14.66
CA SER A 35 -15.82 14.35 15.04
C SER A 35 -16.09 13.10 14.17
N LEU A 36 -15.43 13.04 12.99
CA LEU A 36 -15.47 11.92 12.07
C LEU A 36 -14.05 11.58 11.57
N MET A 37 -13.75 10.28 11.48
CA MET A 37 -12.52 9.78 10.86
C MET A 37 -12.85 8.78 9.74
N LEU A 38 -12.13 8.91 8.61
CA LEU A 38 -12.20 8.03 7.45
C LEU A 38 -10.92 7.19 7.36
N THR A 39 -11.05 5.86 7.22
CA THR A 39 -9.95 4.95 6.91
C THR A 39 -9.89 4.64 5.41
N SER A 40 -8.92 3.82 4.99
CA SER A 40 -8.85 3.30 3.62
C SER A 40 -9.77 2.09 3.40
N GLU A 41 -9.83 1.62 2.15
CA GLU A 41 -10.50 0.39 1.73
C GLU A 41 -9.89 -0.83 2.44
N LEU A 42 -10.73 -1.77 2.89
CA LEU A 42 -10.35 -2.99 3.62
C LEU A 42 -9.35 -2.78 4.77
N ALA A 43 -9.35 -1.58 5.37
CA ALA A 43 -8.40 -1.17 6.42
C ALA A 43 -8.29 -2.18 7.57
N LEU A 44 -9.41 -2.80 7.96
CA LEU A 44 -9.44 -3.73 9.08
C LEU A 44 -8.63 -5.01 8.83
N CYS A 45 -8.58 -5.50 7.59
CA CYS A 45 -7.85 -6.73 7.26
C CYS A 45 -6.59 -6.49 6.41
N GLY A 46 -6.34 -5.24 5.96
CA GLY A 46 -5.30 -4.91 4.97
C GLY A 46 -5.72 -5.28 3.55
N TYR A 47 -5.09 -4.67 2.54
CA TYR A 47 -5.38 -4.88 1.12
C TYR A 47 -4.09 -5.27 0.36
N PRO A 48 -4.14 -6.27 -0.57
CA PRO A 48 -5.25 -7.16 -0.88
C PRO A 48 -5.22 -8.42 0.02
N PRO A 49 -6.35 -8.81 0.62
CA PRO A 49 -6.39 -10.01 1.47
C PRO A 49 -6.50 -11.33 0.68
N GLU A 50 -6.79 -11.27 -0.61
CA GLU A 50 -6.82 -12.39 -1.57
C GLU A 50 -7.54 -13.65 -1.04
N ASP A 51 -6.92 -14.83 -1.10
CA ASP A 51 -7.53 -16.12 -0.72
C ASP A 51 -7.93 -16.22 0.77
N LEU A 52 -7.51 -15.29 1.64
CA LEU A 52 -8.08 -15.17 2.98
C LEU A 52 -9.59 -14.92 2.93
N LEU A 53 -10.07 -14.25 1.87
CA LEU A 53 -11.49 -13.98 1.63
C LEU A 53 -12.31 -15.22 1.28
N LEU A 54 -11.70 -16.37 1.04
CA LEU A 54 -12.41 -17.64 0.83
C LEU A 54 -12.77 -18.34 2.15
N ARG A 55 -12.25 -17.86 3.28
CA ARG A 55 -12.39 -18.46 4.61
C ARG A 55 -13.49 -17.80 5.41
N ASP A 56 -14.47 -18.57 5.88
CA ASP A 56 -15.59 -18.03 6.67
C ASP A 56 -15.15 -17.56 8.08
N ASP A 57 -14.14 -18.21 8.68
CA ASP A 57 -13.56 -17.78 9.96
C ASP A 57 -12.90 -16.39 9.87
N PHE A 58 -12.36 -16.02 8.71
CA PHE A 58 -11.80 -14.70 8.47
C PHE A 58 -12.87 -13.59 8.56
N TYR A 59 -14.04 -13.80 7.96
CA TYR A 59 -15.16 -12.85 8.07
C TYR A 59 -15.69 -12.75 9.51
N ALA A 60 -15.80 -13.87 10.23
CA ALA A 60 -16.22 -13.86 11.62
C ALA A 60 -15.25 -13.07 12.51
N THR A 61 -13.94 -13.23 12.28
CA THR A 61 -12.89 -12.47 12.99
C THR A 61 -12.97 -10.98 12.67
N CYS A 62 -13.11 -10.60 11.40
CA CYS A 62 -13.29 -9.22 10.99
C CYS A 62 -14.54 -8.59 11.61
N GLN A 63 -15.66 -9.31 11.63
CA GLN A 63 -16.90 -8.83 12.25
C GLN A 63 -16.74 -8.59 13.76
N GLN A 64 -16.10 -9.52 14.47
CA GLN A 64 -15.85 -9.36 15.90
C GLN A 64 -14.94 -8.17 16.19
N ALA A 65 -13.88 -8.01 15.39
CA ALA A 65 -12.96 -6.86 15.49
C ALA A 65 -13.67 -5.54 15.20
N LEU A 66 -14.56 -5.50 14.22
CA LEU A 66 -15.37 -4.32 13.89
C LEU A 66 -16.28 -3.90 15.06
N LEU A 67 -16.92 -4.85 15.74
CA LEU A 67 -17.76 -4.59 16.91
C LEU A 67 -16.92 -4.08 18.09
N THR A 68 -15.76 -4.68 18.31
CA THR A 68 -14.80 -4.25 19.34
C THR A 68 -14.31 -2.83 19.05
N LEU A 69 -13.98 -2.54 17.79
CA LEU A 69 -13.56 -1.21 17.34
C LEU A 69 -14.65 -0.17 17.56
N ALA A 70 -15.91 -0.50 17.23
CA ALA A 70 -17.05 0.39 17.45
C ALA A 70 -17.17 0.77 18.93
N ALA A 71 -17.10 -0.21 19.84
CA ALA A 71 -17.16 0.02 21.27
C ALA A 71 -15.98 0.86 21.80
N ALA A 72 -14.76 0.58 21.31
CA ALA A 72 -13.53 1.28 21.73
C ALA A 72 -13.49 2.75 21.26
N THR A 73 -14.22 3.09 20.20
CA THR A 73 -14.23 4.44 19.61
C THR A 73 -15.56 5.19 19.83
N ALA A 74 -16.34 4.77 20.82
CA ALA A 74 -17.58 5.46 21.19
C ALA A 74 -17.31 6.96 21.46
N GLY A 75 -18.23 7.82 20.97
CA GLY A 75 -18.09 9.27 21.02
C GLY A 75 -17.37 9.90 19.82
N MET A 76 -17.00 9.10 18.80
CA MET A 76 -16.53 9.52 17.49
C MET A 76 -17.25 8.72 16.39
N THR A 77 -17.51 9.33 15.24
CA THR A 77 -17.99 8.60 14.07
C THR A 77 -16.79 8.12 13.25
N LEU A 78 -16.71 6.82 12.96
CA LEU A 78 -15.69 6.24 12.08
C LEU A 78 -16.34 5.68 10.82
N VAL A 79 -15.65 5.81 9.68
CA VAL A 79 -15.97 5.07 8.46
C VAL A 79 -14.80 4.14 8.17
N VAL A 80 -15.05 2.83 8.29
CA VAL A 80 -14.02 1.78 8.29
C VAL A 80 -14.25 0.80 7.15
N GLY A 81 -13.22 0.61 6.30
CA GLY A 81 -13.21 -0.40 5.25
C GLY A 81 -12.94 -1.80 5.81
N HIS A 82 -13.77 -2.78 5.45
CA HIS A 82 -13.64 -4.16 5.91
C HIS A 82 -14.33 -5.17 4.96
N PRO A 83 -13.96 -6.46 4.97
CA PRO A 83 -14.74 -7.49 4.29
C PRO A 83 -16.00 -7.79 5.10
N HIS A 84 -17.13 -7.97 4.42
CA HIS A 84 -18.41 -8.21 5.03
C HIS A 84 -19.08 -9.46 4.45
N GLN A 85 -19.75 -10.26 5.29
CA GLN A 85 -20.54 -11.40 4.85
C GLN A 85 -21.97 -11.26 5.36
N GLU A 86 -22.94 -11.34 4.45
CA GLU A 86 -24.36 -11.32 4.77
C GLU A 86 -25.13 -12.31 3.88
N GLN A 87 -25.96 -13.15 4.49
CA GLN A 87 -26.79 -14.15 3.81
C GLN A 87 -26.00 -15.06 2.85
N GLY A 88 -24.76 -15.43 3.24
CA GLY A 88 -23.86 -16.26 2.45
C GLY A 88 -23.15 -15.55 1.29
N LYS A 89 -23.39 -14.26 1.10
CA LYS A 89 -22.71 -13.41 0.13
C LYS A 89 -21.59 -12.60 0.78
N ARG A 90 -20.54 -12.31 0.03
CA ARG A 90 -19.34 -11.63 0.49
C ARG A 90 -19.22 -10.27 -0.21
N TYR A 91 -18.87 -9.22 0.53
CA TYR A 91 -18.80 -7.85 0.03
C TYR A 91 -17.52 -7.15 0.50
N ASN A 92 -16.94 -6.35 -0.37
CA ASN A 92 -16.02 -5.28 0.03
C ASN A 92 -16.88 -4.14 0.57
N ALA A 93 -16.75 -3.81 1.85
CA ALA A 93 -17.66 -2.96 2.55
C ALA A 93 -16.99 -1.81 3.32
N ALA A 94 -17.76 -0.77 3.59
CA ALA A 94 -17.41 0.29 4.51
C ALA A 94 -18.55 0.49 5.52
N SER A 95 -18.24 0.36 6.82
CA SER A 95 -19.20 0.58 7.88
C SER A 95 -19.00 1.90 8.59
N VAL A 96 -20.12 2.58 8.85
CA VAL A 96 -20.19 3.74 9.74
C VAL A 96 -20.36 3.24 11.16
N LEU A 97 -19.36 3.49 12.00
CA LEU A 97 -19.42 3.19 13.44
C LEU A 97 -19.80 4.47 14.19
N ARG A 98 -20.82 4.39 15.02
CA ARG A 98 -21.34 5.52 15.80
C ARG A 98 -21.91 5.04 17.12
N ASP A 99 -21.69 5.79 18.19
CA ASP A 99 -22.26 5.52 19.52
C ASP A 99 -21.98 4.09 20.02
N GLY A 100 -20.82 3.55 19.69
CA GLY A 100 -20.41 2.21 20.11
C GLY A 100 -20.99 1.05 19.27
N ALA A 101 -21.63 1.34 18.15
CA ALA A 101 -22.28 0.32 17.31
C ALA A 101 -22.06 0.57 15.80
N VAL A 102 -22.31 -0.46 14.99
CA VAL A 102 -22.40 -0.32 13.54
C VAL A 102 -23.73 0.36 13.21
N PHE A 103 -23.67 1.57 12.66
CA PHE A 103 -24.85 2.37 12.33
C PHE A 103 -25.36 2.10 10.92
N LYS A 104 -24.47 2.03 9.92
CA LYS A 104 -24.77 1.72 8.51
C LYS A 104 -23.60 0.98 7.88
N THR A 105 -23.87 0.20 6.84
CA THR A 105 -22.85 -0.47 6.01
C THR A 105 -23.14 -0.20 4.54
N TYR A 106 -22.09 0.15 3.81
CA TYR A 106 -22.06 0.29 2.35
C TYR A 106 -21.32 -0.89 1.74
N TRP A 107 -21.80 -1.39 0.62
CA TRP A 107 -21.17 -2.42 -0.18
C TRP A 107 -20.69 -1.84 -1.49
N LYS A 108 -19.43 -2.09 -1.83
CA LYS A 108 -18.80 -1.62 -3.06
C LYS A 108 -19.60 -2.02 -4.29
N GLN A 109 -19.91 -1.07 -5.17
CA GLN A 109 -20.75 -1.29 -6.35
C GLN A 109 -19.98 -1.69 -7.59
N LYS A 110 -18.69 -1.34 -7.67
CA LYS A 110 -17.82 -1.63 -8.80
C LYS A 110 -16.61 -2.42 -8.35
N LEU A 111 -16.46 -3.61 -8.87
CA LEU A 111 -15.37 -4.52 -8.54
C LEU A 111 -14.38 -4.53 -9.70
N PRO A 112 -13.12 -4.08 -9.50
CA PRO A 112 -12.12 -4.15 -10.54
C PRO A 112 -11.69 -5.60 -10.77
N ASN A 113 -11.60 -6.00 -12.05
CA ASN A 113 -11.19 -7.34 -12.47
C ASN A 113 -10.21 -7.26 -13.65
N TYR A 114 -9.17 -6.45 -13.49
CA TYR A 114 -8.14 -6.17 -14.50
C TYR A 114 -6.80 -5.85 -13.82
N SER A 115 -5.69 -6.03 -14.57
CA SER A 115 -4.32 -5.80 -14.09
C SER A 115 -4.01 -6.62 -12.83
N VAL A 116 -3.83 -5.95 -11.68
CA VAL A 116 -3.52 -6.58 -10.38
C VAL A 116 -4.78 -6.89 -9.55
N PHE A 117 -5.95 -6.59 -10.07
CA PHE A 117 -7.21 -6.77 -9.36
C PHE A 117 -7.98 -8.00 -9.84
N ASP A 118 -8.52 -8.76 -8.89
CA ASP A 118 -9.38 -9.93 -9.10
C ASP A 118 -10.52 -9.94 -8.06
N GLU A 119 -11.19 -8.79 -7.88
CA GLU A 119 -12.20 -8.65 -6.82
C GLU A 119 -13.50 -9.41 -7.12
N GLU A 120 -13.86 -9.61 -8.38
CA GLU A 120 -15.05 -10.42 -8.76
C GLU A 120 -14.93 -11.89 -8.34
N ARG A 121 -13.71 -12.39 -8.12
CA ARG A 121 -13.48 -13.73 -7.57
C ARG A 121 -13.98 -13.88 -6.14
N TYR A 122 -13.98 -12.81 -5.37
CA TYR A 122 -14.18 -12.85 -3.92
C TYR A 122 -15.48 -12.18 -3.48
N PHE A 123 -15.93 -11.15 -4.18
CA PHE A 123 -17.01 -10.27 -3.73
C PHE A 123 -18.17 -10.19 -4.71
N GLU A 124 -19.35 -9.94 -4.15
CA GLU A 124 -20.56 -9.59 -4.88
C GLU A 124 -20.68 -8.06 -5.00
N PHE A 125 -21.36 -7.62 -6.07
CA PHE A 125 -21.62 -6.20 -6.31
C PHE A 125 -22.66 -5.64 -5.35
N GLY A 126 -22.34 -4.53 -4.68
CA GLY A 126 -23.33 -3.69 -4.01
C GLY A 126 -24.25 -3.01 -5.04
N GLN A 127 -25.44 -2.61 -4.61
CA GLN A 127 -26.43 -1.99 -5.51
C GLN A 127 -26.93 -0.63 -4.99
N GLU A 128 -26.95 -0.45 -3.68
CA GLU A 128 -27.59 0.70 -3.05
C GLU A 128 -26.57 1.75 -2.59
N PRO A 129 -26.85 3.05 -2.78
CA PRO A 129 -26.04 4.10 -2.20
C PRO A 129 -26.20 4.12 -0.67
N CYS A 130 -25.13 4.48 0.04
CA CYS A 130 -25.18 4.71 1.47
C CYS A 130 -24.94 6.19 1.77
N VAL A 131 -25.97 6.85 2.28
CA VAL A 131 -25.89 8.25 2.74
C VAL A 131 -26.30 8.31 4.21
N PHE A 132 -25.55 9.08 5.00
CA PHE A 132 -25.84 9.29 6.41
C PHE A 132 -25.61 10.74 6.82
N ASN A 133 -26.35 11.18 7.82
CA ASN A 133 -26.18 12.53 8.39
C ASN A 133 -25.08 12.51 9.46
N HIS A 134 -24.16 13.47 9.41
CA HIS A 134 -23.19 13.74 10.45
C HIS A 134 -23.10 15.26 10.69
N GLU A 135 -23.49 15.71 11.86
CA GLU A 135 -23.52 17.13 12.28
C GLU A 135 -24.18 18.07 11.23
N GLY A 136 -25.27 17.59 10.62
CA GLY A 136 -26.05 18.36 9.63
C GLY A 136 -25.59 18.22 8.19
N LEU A 137 -24.43 17.57 7.90
CA LEU A 137 -23.97 17.30 6.57
C LEU A 137 -24.31 15.86 6.14
N LEU A 138 -24.90 15.70 4.96
CA LEU A 138 -25.20 14.39 4.36
C LEU A 138 -23.99 13.85 3.62
N LEU A 139 -23.40 12.78 4.13
CA LEU A 139 -22.19 12.15 3.64
C LEU A 139 -22.53 10.88 2.87
N GLY A 140 -22.09 10.77 1.62
CA GLY A 140 -22.16 9.57 0.79
C GLY A 140 -20.87 8.78 0.83
N ILE A 141 -20.93 7.44 0.79
CA ILE A 141 -19.76 6.55 0.80
C ILE A 141 -19.57 5.97 -0.59
N ASN A 142 -18.33 5.95 -1.06
CA ASN A 142 -17.86 5.17 -2.19
C ASN A 142 -16.55 4.44 -1.83
N ILE A 143 -16.25 3.33 -2.52
CA ILE A 143 -15.03 2.57 -2.34
C ILE A 143 -14.30 2.44 -3.67
N CYS A 144 -13.11 3.01 -3.75
CA CYS A 144 -12.09 2.88 -4.79
C CYS A 144 -12.65 2.91 -6.21
N GLU A 145 -12.89 1.75 -6.87
CA GLU A 145 -13.38 1.64 -8.24
C GLU A 145 -14.72 2.36 -8.46
N ASP A 146 -15.52 2.52 -7.42
CA ASP A 146 -16.80 3.25 -7.52
C ASP A 146 -16.64 4.67 -8.08
N VAL A 147 -15.53 5.35 -7.81
CA VAL A 147 -15.31 6.72 -8.32
C VAL A 147 -14.67 6.76 -9.70
N TRP A 148 -14.16 5.62 -10.20
CA TRP A 148 -13.71 5.53 -11.60
C TRP A 148 -14.88 5.44 -12.57
N GLU A 149 -16.01 4.93 -12.09
CA GLU A 149 -17.30 4.91 -12.77
C GLU A 149 -18.19 6.08 -12.32
N SER A 150 -19.08 6.55 -13.20
CA SER A 150 -19.94 7.71 -12.88
C SER A 150 -21.13 7.37 -11.98
N LEU A 151 -21.68 6.14 -12.12
CA LEU A 151 -22.96 5.77 -11.54
C LEU A 151 -22.97 5.78 -9.99
N PRO A 152 -21.98 5.22 -9.26
CA PRO A 152 -22.04 5.20 -7.81
C PRO A 152 -22.07 6.61 -7.18
N ALA A 153 -21.22 7.53 -7.69
CA ALA A 153 -21.22 8.92 -7.22
C ALA A 153 -22.53 9.66 -7.52
N GLN A 154 -23.12 9.42 -8.71
CA GLN A 154 -24.41 9.99 -9.08
C GLN A 154 -25.56 9.43 -8.23
N SER A 155 -25.53 8.12 -7.92
CA SER A 155 -26.50 7.48 -7.02
C SER A 155 -26.43 8.05 -5.61
N ALA A 156 -25.21 8.26 -5.07
CA ALA A 156 -25.04 8.92 -3.78
C ALA A 156 -25.59 10.36 -3.80
N LYS A 157 -25.33 11.13 -4.87
CA LYS A 157 -25.92 12.46 -5.06
C LYS A 157 -27.45 12.43 -5.11
N ALA A 158 -28.02 11.51 -5.88
CA ALA A 158 -29.48 11.34 -5.98
C ALA A 158 -30.11 10.95 -4.64
N ALA A 159 -29.41 10.20 -3.80
CA ALA A 159 -29.80 9.86 -2.43
C ALA A 159 -29.61 11.02 -1.42
N GLY A 160 -29.16 12.19 -1.89
CA GLY A 160 -29.07 13.42 -1.09
C GLY A 160 -27.68 13.71 -0.51
N ALA A 161 -26.62 12.98 -0.90
CA ALA A 161 -25.27 13.29 -0.44
C ALA A 161 -24.87 14.72 -0.79
N GLN A 162 -24.16 15.37 0.12
CA GLN A 162 -23.58 16.71 0.02
C GLN A 162 -22.06 16.69 -0.02
N CYS A 163 -21.45 15.56 0.35
CA CYS A 163 -20.03 15.27 0.25
C CYS A 163 -19.84 13.77 0.03
N LEU A 164 -18.80 13.37 -0.70
CA LEU A 164 -18.40 11.97 -0.85
C LEU A 164 -17.20 11.65 0.05
N LEU A 165 -17.30 10.57 0.79
CA LEU A 165 -16.21 9.91 1.50
C LEU A 165 -15.77 8.70 0.68
N VAL A 166 -14.53 8.70 0.22
CA VAL A 166 -14.01 7.67 -0.69
C VAL A 166 -12.86 6.94 -0.03
N LEU A 167 -13.07 5.64 0.23
CA LEU A 167 -12.06 4.74 0.79
C LEU A 167 -11.31 4.05 -0.34
N ASN A 168 -9.99 4.09 -0.32
CA ASN A 168 -9.19 3.53 -1.41
C ASN A 168 -8.03 2.70 -0.90
N ALA A 169 -7.69 1.67 -1.68
CA ALA A 169 -6.42 0.98 -1.70
C ALA A 169 -5.92 0.96 -3.15
N SER A 170 -5.68 2.15 -3.70
CA SER A 170 -5.26 2.36 -5.07
C SER A 170 -3.74 2.22 -5.17
N PRO A 171 -3.19 1.20 -5.89
CA PRO A 171 -1.76 0.97 -5.99
C PRO A 171 -1.04 2.10 -6.71
N TYR A 172 0.23 2.27 -6.34
CA TYR A 172 1.14 3.19 -6.99
C TYR A 172 1.52 2.70 -8.39
N HIS A 173 1.54 3.62 -9.32
CA HIS A 173 2.33 3.54 -10.56
C HIS A 173 2.67 4.95 -11.01
N LEU A 174 3.54 5.08 -12.02
CA LEU A 174 3.95 6.39 -12.54
C LEU A 174 2.73 7.26 -12.90
N ASN A 175 2.74 8.51 -12.42
CA ASN A 175 1.69 9.51 -12.65
C ASN A 175 0.30 9.18 -12.09
N LYS A 176 0.15 8.12 -11.25
CA LYS A 176 -1.16 7.70 -10.71
C LYS A 176 -1.84 8.81 -9.92
N GLN A 177 -1.11 9.58 -9.14
CA GLN A 177 -1.69 10.66 -8.34
C GLN A 177 -2.36 11.72 -9.22
N GLN A 178 -1.74 12.10 -10.33
CA GLN A 178 -2.35 13.04 -11.29
C GLN A 178 -3.64 12.45 -11.89
N THR A 179 -3.63 11.17 -12.24
CA THR A 179 -4.81 10.48 -12.75
C THR A 179 -5.95 10.45 -11.71
N ARG A 180 -5.62 10.21 -10.41
CA ARG A 180 -6.61 10.28 -9.31
C ARG A 180 -7.25 11.66 -9.23
N TYR A 181 -6.45 12.73 -9.31
CA TYR A 181 -7.00 14.09 -9.32
C TYR A 181 -7.93 14.35 -10.50
N GLU A 182 -7.59 13.87 -11.68
CA GLU A 182 -8.42 14.03 -12.88
C GLU A 182 -9.75 13.28 -12.75
N VAL A 183 -9.70 12.03 -12.28
CA VAL A 183 -10.90 11.21 -12.04
C VAL A 183 -11.81 11.88 -11.00
N ILE A 184 -11.27 12.33 -9.88
CA ILE A 184 -12.07 12.98 -8.84
C ILE A 184 -12.62 14.33 -9.31
N ARG A 185 -11.85 15.15 -10.03
CA ARG A 185 -12.38 16.39 -10.66
C ARG A 185 -13.55 16.11 -11.58
N GLU A 186 -13.48 15.03 -12.36
CA GLU A 186 -14.60 14.65 -13.22
C GLU A 186 -15.84 14.22 -12.39
N ARG A 187 -15.66 13.50 -11.27
CA ARG A 187 -16.78 13.18 -10.35
C ARG A 187 -17.36 14.45 -9.72
N VAL A 188 -16.51 15.36 -9.24
CA VAL A 188 -16.92 16.67 -8.73
C VAL A 188 -17.71 17.45 -9.80
N ARG A 189 -17.21 17.50 -11.04
CA ARG A 189 -17.90 18.19 -12.16
C ARG A 189 -19.30 17.62 -12.42
N GLN A 190 -19.46 16.29 -12.33
CA GLN A 190 -20.73 15.61 -12.60
C GLN A 190 -21.73 15.74 -11.45
N THR A 191 -21.26 15.75 -10.21
CA THR A 191 -22.13 15.70 -9.04
C THR A 191 -22.23 17.04 -8.29
N GLY A 192 -21.26 17.91 -8.44
CA GLY A 192 -21.12 19.13 -7.63
C GLY A 192 -20.77 18.85 -6.18
N LEU A 193 -20.30 17.63 -5.84
CA LEU A 193 -19.98 17.23 -4.48
C LEU A 193 -18.49 17.40 -4.21
N PRO A 194 -18.09 18.00 -3.07
CA PRO A 194 -16.73 17.89 -2.56
C PRO A 194 -16.43 16.44 -2.18
N VAL A 195 -15.14 16.08 -2.18
CA VAL A 195 -14.66 14.71 -1.96
C VAL A 195 -13.56 14.67 -0.91
N VAL A 196 -13.70 13.76 0.05
CA VAL A 196 -12.63 13.33 0.96
C VAL A 196 -12.11 11.98 0.47
N TYR A 197 -10.88 11.93 0.02
CA TYR A 197 -10.24 10.75 -0.59
C TYR A 197 -9.18 10.20 0.36
N ALA A 198 -9.47 9.08 1.00
CA ALA A 198 -8.54 8.36 1.85
C ALA A 198 -7.91 7.20 1.08
N ASN A 199 -6.60 7.15 0.99
CA ASN A 199 -5.87 6.08 0.33
C ASN A 199 -4.93 5.36 1.30
N GLN A 200 -4.79 4.05 1.15
CA GLN A 200 -3.84 3.24 1.90
C GLN A 200 -2.40 3.64 1.57
N VAL A 201 -1.49 3.48 2.52
CA VAL A 201 -0.04 3.55 2.32
C VAL A 201 0.60 2.24 2.72
N GLY A 202 1.73 1.89 2.13
CA GLY A 202 2.52 0.71 2.49
C GLY A 202 2.84 -0.21 1.31
N GLY A 203 3.77 -1.14 1.53
CA GLY A 203 4.09 -2.24 0.62
C GLY A 203 3.35 -3.51 1.06
N GLN A 204 2.84 -4.27 0.10
CA GLN A 204 2.26 -5.59 0.32
C GLN A 204 2.54 -6.46 -0.91
N ASP A 205 3.32 -7.53 -0.71
CA ASP A 205 3.81 -8.40 -1.78
C ASP A 205 4.47 -7.58 -2.90
N GLU A 206 4.00 -7.67 -4.14
CA GLU A 206 4.49 -6.88 -5.28
C GLU A 206 3.87 -5.48 -5.39
N LEU A 207 2.90 -5.13 -4.53
CA LEU A 207 2.21 -3.86 -4.60
C LEU A 207 2.79 -2.84 -3.63
N VAL A 208 2.79 -1.58 -4.06
CA VAL A 208 3.06 -0.42 -3.21
C VAL A 208 1.86 0.52 -3.27
N PHE A 209 1.41 0.98 -2.12
CA PHE A 209 0.39 2.00 -1.97
C PHE A 209 1.05 3.28 -1.50
N ASP A 210 0.90 4.34 -2.25
CA ASP A 210 1.58 5.61 -2.02
C ASP A 210 0.87 6.53 -1.03
N GLY A 211 -0.34 6.18 -0.57
CA GLY A 211 -1.12 7.10 0.26
C GLY A 211 -1.53 8.34 -0.54
N ALA A 212 -0.90 9.48 -0.26
CA ALA A 212 -1.20 10.76 -0.90
C ALA A 212 -2.70 11.09 -0.91
N SER A 213 -3.36 10.83 0.23
CA SER A 213 -4.77 11.15 0.46
C SER A 213 -5.02 12.65 0.31
N PHE A 214 -6.23 13.04 -0.05
CA PHE A 214 -6.53 14.45 -0.29
C PHE A 214 -8.01 14.81 -0.07
N VAL A 215 -8.28 16.10 0.00
CA VAL A 215 -9.63 16.66 -0.04
C VAL A 215 -9.76 17.60 -1.24
N MET A 216 -10.89 17.52 -1.92
CA MET A 216 -11.22 18.38 -3.06
C MET A 216 -12.56 19.06 -2.83
N ASP A 217 -12.63 20.37 -3.10
CA ASP A 217 -13.88 21.13 -2.96
C ASP A 217 -14.85 20.88 -4.12
N ALA A 218 -16.05 21.45 -4.06
CA ALA A 218 -17.08 21.37 -5.10
C ALA A 218 -16.71 22.01 -6.43
N ARG A 219 -15.56 22.69 -6.53
CA ARG A 219 -15.01 23.26 -7.77
C ARG A 219 -13.87 22.46 -8.35
N GLY A 220 -13.46 21.37 -7.65
CA GLY A 220 -12.33 20.53 -8.04
C GLY A 220 -10.96 21.11 -7.62
N ALA A 221 -10.93 22.07 -6.69
CA ALA A 221 -9.70 22.57 -6.11
C ALA A 221 -9.24 21.68 -4.94
N LEU A 222 -7.93 21.44 -4.84
CA LEU A 222 -7.34 20.74 -3.69
C LEU A 222 -7.40 21.62 -2.45
N MET A 223 -7.91 21.05 -1.36
CA MET A 223 -8.07 21.72 -0.07
C MET A 223 -7.12 21.16 0.98
N LEU A 224 -6.73 19.89 0.89
CA LEU A 224 -5.79 19.21 1.78
C LEU A 224 -5.06 18.13 0.99
N GLU A 225 -3.78 17.93 1.26
CA GLU A 225 -2.99 16.81 0.77
C GLU A 225 -2.19 16.19 1.93
N LEU A 226 -2.13 14.86 1.97
CA LEU A 226 -1.25 14.12 2.86
C LEU A 226 0.02 13.68 2.13
N PRO A 227 1.13 13.48 2.86
CA PRO A 227 2.37 13.06 2.25
C PRO A 227 2.25 11.67 1.61
N ALA A 228 3.01 11.47 0.54
CA ALA A 228 3.13 10.16 -0.09
C ALA A 228 4.15 9.27 0.65
N PHE A 229 3.96 7.95 0.57
CA PHE A 229 4.87 6.90 1.04
C PHE A 229 5.11 6.85 2.57
N GLU A 230 4.31 7.55 3.35
CA GLU A 230 4.37 7.49 4.81
C GLU A 230 2.97 7.49 5.44
N SER A 231 2.86 6.88 6.62
CA SER A 231 1.63 6.97 7.43
C SER A 231 1.44 8.39 7.91
N ALA A 232 0.24 8.92 7.71
CA ALA A 232 -0.10 10.29 8.08
C ALA A 232 -1.56 10.40 8.53
N MET A 233 -1.86 11.45 9.26
CA MET A 233 -3.22 11.85 9.56
C MET A 233 -3.38 13.33 9.23
N GLY A 234 -4.46 13.68 8.54
CA GLY A 234 -4.83 15.06 8.25
C GLY A 234 -6.27 15.33 8.63
N CYS A 235 -6.53 16.54 9.07
CA CYS A 235 -7.86 17.00 9.41
C CYS A 235 -8.26 18.16 8.52
N VAL A 236 -9.49 18.12 8.01
CA VAL A 236 -10.10 19.22 7.27
C VAL A 236 -11.31 19.77 8.04
N GLU A 237 -11.36 21.06 8.22
CA GLU A 237 -12.50 21.75 8.83
C GLU A 237 -13.58 21.99 7.76
N TRP A 238 -14.84 21.86 8.17
CA TRP A 238 -16.02 22.14 7.34
C TRP A 238 -16.85 23.24 7.99
N ILE A 239 -17.04 24.33 7.24
CA ILE A 239 -17.87 25.44 7.63
C ILE A 239 -18.99 25.58 6.59
N GLU A 240 -20.26 25.52 7.04
CA GLU A 240 -21.44 25.62 6.18
C GLU A 240 -21.41 24.65 4.97
N GLY A 241 -20.90 23.43 5.18
CA GLY A 241 -20.82 22.40 4.13
C GLY A 241 -19.63 22.57 3.16
N VAL A 242 -18.72 23.50 3.41
CA VAL A 242 -17.55 23.79 2.55
C VAL A 242 -16.26 23.39 3.27
N PRO A 243 -15.39 22.56 2.66
CA PRO A 243 -14.09 22.24 3.24
C PRO A 243 -13.19 23.47 3.23
N GLN A 244 -12.52 23.72 4.35
CA GLN A 244 -11.59 24.83 4.49
C GLN A 244 -10.19 24.46 3.99
N GLN A 245 -9.44 25.45 3.54
CA GLN A 245 -8.08 25.27 3.05
C GLN A 245 -7.16 24.77 4.16
N GLY A 246 -6.58 23.60 3.95
CA GLY A 246 -5.53 23.01 4.76
C GLY A 246 -4.15 23.06 4.09
N ALA A 247 -3.26 22.15 4.48
CA ALA A 247 -1.93 22.04 3.90
C ALA A 247 -1.98 21.46 2.48
N LEU A 248 -1.26 22.07 1.55
CA LEU A 248 -0.94 21.53 0.24
C LEU A 248 0.55 21.26 0.17
N LEU A 249 0.93 20.18 -0.50
CA LEU A 249 2.31 19.71 -0.58
C LEU A 249 2.90 19.97 -1.96
N ALA A 250 4.21 20.22 -2.00
CA ALA A 250 4.92 20.26 -3.27
C ALA A 250 4.98 18.84 -3.88
N PRO A 251 4.68 18.67 -5.16
CA PRO A 251 4.77 17.38 -5.80
C PRO A 251 6.21 16.84 -5.80
N LEU A 252 6.36 15.54 -5.59
CA LEU A 252 7.65 14.87 -5.75
C LEU A 252 8.05 14.84 -7.24
N SER A 253 9.36 14.88 -7.51
CA SER A 253 9.85 14.52 -8.85
C SER A 253 9.54 13.05 -9.15
N GLN A 254 9.51 12.68 -10.43
CA GLN A 254 9.25 11.30 -10.82
C GLN A 254 10.28 10.35 -10.21
N GLU A 255 11.56 10.72 -10.23
CA GLU A 255 12.67 9.92 -9.68
C GLU A 255 12.53 9.76 -8.17
N ALA A 256 12.22 10.83 -7.44
CA ALA A 256 12.01 10.78 -6.00
C ALA A 256 10.81 9.90 -5.65
N SER A 257 9.73 9.97 -6.43
CA SER A 257 8.54 9.15 -6.26
C SER A 257 8.85 7.65 -6.47
N VAL A 258 9.57 7.30 -7.53
CA VAL A 258 9.99 5.91 -7.80
C VAL A 258 10.92 5.40 -6.70
N TYR A 259 11.90 6.20 -6.30
CA TYR A 259 12.84 5.81 -5.25
C TYR A 259 12.15 5.54 -3.91
N GLN A 260 11.22 6.40 -3.51
CA GLN A 260 10.45 6.22 -2.28
C GLN A 260 9.53 5.00 -2.35
N ALA A 261 8.91 4.74 -3.52
CA ALA A 261 8.11 3.53 -3.72
C ALA A 261 8.93 2.25 -3.55
N LEU A 262 10.12 2.18 -4.17
CA LEU A 262 11.03 1.05 -4.05
C LEU A 262 11.50 0.84 -2.60
N THR A 263 11.88 1.93 -1.94
CA THR A 263 12.33 1.90 -0.53
C THR A 263 11.21 1.42 0.39
N LEU A 264 9.98 1.92 0.20
CA LEU A 264 8.80 1.49 0.98
C LEU A 264 8.48 0.01 0.73
N GLY A 265 8.48 -0.43 -0.53
CA GLY A 265 8.22 -1.82 -0.91
C GLY A 265 9.18 -2.79 -0.22
N VAL A 266 10.50 -2.52 -0.34
CA VAL A 266 11.54 -3.35 0.31
C VAL A 266 11.40 -3.35 1.83
N ARG A 267 11.19 -2.19 2.44
CA ARG A 267 11.05 -2.06 3.89
C ARG A 267 9.88 -2.88 4.42
N ASP A 268 8.74 -2.74 3.80
CA ASP A 268 7.51 -3.39 4.27
C ASP A 268 7.53 -4.89 3.98
N TYR A 269 8.01 -5.31 2.82
CA TYR A 269 8.17 -6.73 2.51
C TYR A 269 9.03 -7.45 3.57
N VAL A 270 10.18 -6.89 3.90
CA VAL A 270 11.08 -7.49 4.89
C VAL A 270 10.49 -7.46 6.30
N ASN A 271 9.87 -6.34 6.70
CA ASN A 271 9.36 -6.18 8.06
C ASN A 271 8.06 -6.96 8.30
N LYS A 272 7.10 -6.90 7.37
CA LYS A 272 5.81 -7.61 7.51
C LYS A 272 5.97 -9.13 7.48
N ASN A 273 6.99 -9.64 6.77
CA ASN A 273 7.32 -11.07 6.76
C ASN A 273 8.25 -11.49 7.92
N GLY A 274 8.68 -10.55 8.76
CA GLY A 274 9.55 -10.86 9.92
C GLY A 274 10.98 -11.27 9.55
N PHE A 275 11.45 -10.94 8.35
CA PHE A 275 12.82 -11.26 7.94
C PHE A 275 13.83 -10.41 8.72
N PRO A 276 14.96 -11.02 9.15
CA PRO A 276 15.97 -10.30 9.94
C PRO A 276 16.71 -9.23 9.12
N GLY A 277 16.76 -9.36 7.80
CA GLY A 277 17.46 -8.47 6.89
C GLY A 277 17.52 -9.05 5.49
N ILE A 278 18.36 -8.48 4.64
CA ILE A 278 18.57 -8.93 3.27
C ILE A 278 20.04 -9.17 2.97
N LEU A 279 20.27 -10.05 2.01
CA LEU A 279 21.56 -10.36 1.44
C LEU A 279 21.51 -10.03 -0.04
N LEU A 280 22.48 -9.25 -0.52
CA LEU A 280 22.55 -8.76 -1.89
C LEU A 280 23.86 -9.13 -2.55
N GLY A 281 23.81 -9.66 -3.78
CA GLY A 281 24.96 -9.79 -4.66
C GLY A 281 25.39 -8.42 -5.20
N LEU A 282 26.60 -7.97 -4.85
CA LEU A 282 27.14 -6.68 -5.29
C LEU A 282 28.19 -6.91 -6.37
N SER A 283 27.91 -6.51 -7.60
CA SER A 283 28.76 -6.78 -8.77
C SER A 283 29.76 -5.66 -9.08
N GLY A 284 29.61 -4.47 -8.48
CA GLY A 284 30.30 -3.25 -8.85
C GLY A 284 29.69 -2.52 -10.06
N GLY A 285 28.54 -2.99 -10.57
CA GLY A 285 27.75 -2.30 -11.59
C GLY A 285 26.66 -1.43 -10.97
N ILE A 286 26.20 -0.41 -11.71
CA ILE A 286 25.26 0.62 -11.24
C ILE A 286 23.93 0.04 -10.73
N ASP A 287 23.41 -1.03 -11.34
CA ASP A 287 22.15 -1.62 -10.94
C ASP A 287 22.23 -2.23 -9.53
N SER A 288 23.29 -3.00 -9.25
CA SER A 288 23.53 -3.56 -7.92
C SER A 288 23.83 -2.49 -6.87
N ALA A 289 24.51 -1.43 -7.28
CA ALA A 289 24.80 -0.26 -6.45
C ALA A 289 23.49 0.45 -6.04
N LEU A 290 22.64 0.79 -6.99
CA LEU A 290 21.36 1.41 -6.71
C LEU A 290 20.48 0.51 -5.82
N THR A 291 20.48 -0.80 -6.08
CA THR A 291 19.73 -1.77 -5.26
C THR A 291 20.26 -1.81 -3.82
N LEU A 292 21.59 -1.73 -3.63
CA LEU A 292 22.20 -1.66 -2.30
C LEU A 292 21.79 -0.37 -1.57
N ALA A 293 21.82 0.77 -2.25
CA ALA A 293 21.39 2.05 -1.67
C ALA A 293 19.92 2.01 -1.21
N ILE A 294 19.02 1.52 -2.07
CA ILE A 294 17.59 1.35 -1.72
C ILE A 294 17.42 0.43 -0.50
N ALA A 295 18.16 -0.68 -0.46
CA ALA A 295 18.10 -1.62 0.65
C ALA A 295 18.55 -1.00 1.98
N VAL A 296 19.60 -0.19 1.94
CA VAL A 296 20.12 0.52 3.12
C VAL A 296 19.16 1.58 3.60
N ASP A 297 18.56 2.35 2.70
CA ASP A 297 17.56 3.36 3.05
C ASP A 297 16.26 2.72 3.59
N ALA A 298 15.93 1.52 3.11
CA ALA A 298 14.75 0.78 3.60
C ALA A 298 14.94 0.20 5.00
N LEU A 299 16.12 -0.38 5.31
CA LEU A 299 16.31 -1.24 6.48
C LEU A 299 17.40 -0.77 7.44
N GLY A 300 18.23 0.17 7.03
CA GLY A 300 19.45 0.55 7.69
C GLY A 300 20.61 -0.42 7.41
N PRO A 301 21.87 0.04 7.52
CA PRO A 301 23.05 -0.71 7.10
C PRO A 301 23.29 -2.01 7.90
N GLN A 302 22.78 -2.11 9.14
CA GLN A 302 22.98 -3.28 10.00
C GLN A 302 22.17 -4.50 9.55
N ARG A 303 21.10 -4.29 8.77
CA ARG A 303 20.22 -5.34 8.27
C ARG A 303 20.48 -5.70 6.80
N VAL A 304 21.54 -5.15 6.22
CA VAL A 304 21.93 -5.39 4.82
C VAL A 304 23.34 -5.98 4.78
N LYS A 305 23.50 -7.05 4.02
CA LYS A 305 24.80 -7.70 3.78
C LYS A 305 25.08 -7.74 2.27
N ALA A 306 26.18 -7.13 1.84
CA ALA A 306 26.65 -7.18 0.47
C ALA A 306 27.65 -8.31 0.27
N VAL A 307 27.47 -9.11 -0.79
CA VAL A 307 28.35 -10.22 -1.14
C VAL A 307 28.87 -10.01 -2.56
N MET A 308 30.19 -9.81 -2.68
CA MET A 308 30.88 -9.85 -3.98
C MET A 308 31.28 -11.29 -4.27
N MET A 309 30.95 -11.77 -5.47
CA MET A 309 31.24 -13.14 -5.92
C MET A 309 32.17 -13.12 -7.14
N PRO A 310 33.47 -12.82 -6.95
CA PRO A 310 34.37 -12.66 -8.06
C PRO A 310 34.66 -13.99 -8.76
N SER A 311 34.65 -13.94 -10.10
CA SER A 311 35.17 -14.97 -10.98
C SER A 311 36.55 -14.59 -11.47
N GLN A 312 37.22 -15.48 -12.22
CA GLN A 312 38.51 -15.17 -12.88
C GLN A 312 38.40 -14.05 -13.94
N TYR A 313 37.21 -13.69 -14.37
CA TYR A 313 36.93 -12.64 -15.35
C TYR A 313 36.48 -11.32 -14.73
N THR A 314 36.30 -11.28 -13.41
CA THR A 314 35.84 -10.06 -12.73
C THR A 314 36.97 -9.02 -12.72
N ALA A 315 36.71 -7.85 -13.31
CA ALA A 315 37.68 -6.76 -13.33
C ALA A 315 38.01 -6.27 -11.91
N SER A 316 39.28 -5.86 -11.67
CA SER A 316 39.70 -5.28 -10.39
C SER A 316 38.87 -4.05 -10.02
N MET A 317 38.59 -3.19 -10.98
CA MET A 317 37.77 -1.99 -10.82
C MET A 317 36.38 -2.32 -10.24
N SER A 318 35.69 -3.36 -10.76
CA SER A 318 34.39 -3.77 -10.23
C SER A 318 34.43 -4.20 -8.75
N ARG A 319 35.52 -4.86 -8.33
CA ARG A 319 35.73 -5.25 -6.92
C ARG A 319 36.01 -4.03 -6.04
N GLU A 320 36.83 -3.11 -6.54
CA GLU A 320 37.19 -1.86 -5.86
C GLU A 320 35.94 -0.98 -5.67
N ASP A 321 35.12 -0.80 -6.70
CA ASP A 321 33.89 -0.03 -6.67
C ASP A 321 32.87 -0.63 -5.70
N ALA A 322 32.63 -1.96 -5.78
CA ALA A 322 31.73 -2.65 -4.87
C ALA A 322 32.15 -2.50 -3.39
N LYS A 323 33.45 -2.62 -3.12
CA LYS A 323 33.98 -2.44 -1.77
C LYS A 323 33.85 -1.00 -1.29
N ALA A 324 34.21 -0.04 -2.11
CA ALA A 324 34.11 1.39 -1.77
C ALA A 324 32.67 1.81 -1.48
N GLU A 325 31.71 1.33 -2.26
CA GLU A 325 30.28 1.59 -2.03
C GLU A 325 29.81 0.98 -0.70
N ALA A 326 30.12 -0.29 -0.44
CA ALA A 326 29.73 -0.95 0.80
C ALA A 326 30.34 -0.24 2.04
N GLU A 327 31.59 0.26 1.94
CA GLU A 327 32.24 1.05 2.98
C GLU A 327 31.53 2.40 3.17
N ALA A 328 31.21 3.11 2.08
CA ALA A 328 30.51 4.39 2.13
C ALA A 328 29.11 4.26 2.80
N LEU A 329 28.38 3.19 2.47
CA LEU A 329 27.07 2.88 3.04
C LEU A 329 27.15 2.16 4.40
N LYS A 330 28.35 1.85 4.91
CA LYS A 330 28.60 1.16 6.19
C LYS A 330 27.97 -0.23 6.28
N VAL A 331 27.87 -0.92 5.15
CA VAL A 331 27.26 -2.25 5.04
C VAL A 331 28.34 -3.31 5.26
N ARG A 332 27.94 -4.44 5.87
CA ARG A 332 28.81 -5.60 5.96
C ARG A 332 29.10 -6.16 4.57
N TYR A 333 30.37 -6.09 4.14
CA TYR A 333 30.86 -6.59 2.86
C TYR A 333 31.62 -7.90 3.03
N VAL A 334 31.39 -8.85 2.13
CA VAL A 334 32.10 -10.14 2.08
C VAL A 334 32.40 -10.49 0.64
N GLU A 335 33.64 -10.96 0.39
CA GLU A 335 34.00 -11.57 -0.89
C GLU A 335 33.95 -13.11 -0.77
N MET A 336 33.25 -13.75 -1.69
CA MET A 336 33.14 -15.20 -1.81
C MET A 336 33.49 -15.63 -3.24
N ALA A 337 34.69 -16.15 -3.45
CA ALA A 337 35.11 -16.62 -4.79
C ALA A 337 34.26 -17.82 -5.21
N ILE A 338 33.60 -17.74 -6.37
CA ILE A 338 32.83 -18.85 -6.93
C ILE A 338 33.67 -19.85 -7.72
N LYS A 339 34.90 -19.49 -8.03
CA LYS A 339 35.80 -20.35 -8.84
C LYS A 339 35.97 -21.78 -8.31
N PRO A 340 36.18 -22.03 -7.00
CA PRO A 340 36.31 -23.42 -6.51
C PRO A 340 35.07 -24.27 -6.75
N LEU A 341 33.87 -23.71 -6.63
CA LEU A 341 32.62 -24.42 -6.88
C LEU A 341 32.46 -24.69 -8.38
N PHE A 342 32.80 -23.72 -9.21
CA PHE A 342 32.76 -23.85 -10.66
C PHE A 342 33.75 -24.92 -11.17
N ASP A 343 35.00 -24.92 -10.67
CA ASP A 343 36.01 -25.91 -11.03
C ASP A 343 35.60 -27.33 -10.61
N ALA A 344 35.01 -27.49 -9.42
CA ALA A 344 34.49 -28.77 -8.96
C ALA A 344 33.34 -29.28 -9.85
N PHE A 345 32.44 -28.40 -10.27
CA PHE A 345 31.33 -28.74 -11.15
C PHE A 345 31.85 -29.13 -12.55
N GLN A 346 32.76 -28.35 -13.13
CA GLN A 346 33.40 -28.71 -14.41
C GLN A 346 34.13 -30.05 -14.34
N SER A 347 34.87 -30.31 -13.27
CA SER A 347 35.57 -31.58 -13.08
C SER A 347 34.61 -32.78 -13.01
N THR A 348 33.47 -32.60 -12.36
CA THR A 348 32.43 -33.63 -12.23
C THR A 348 31.79 -33.96 -13.58
N LEU A 349 31.61 -32.96 -14.46
CA LEU A 349 30.98 -33.11 -15.75
C LEU A 349 31.96 -33.35 -16.91
N ALA A 350 33.26 -33.32 -16.66
CA ALA A 350 34.33 -33.35 -17.69
C ALA A 350 34.19 -34.56 -18.62
N GLN A 351 33.76 -35.70 -18.11
CA GLN A 351 33.58 -36.93 -18.91
C GLN A 351 32.41 -36.82 -19.90
N GLU A 352 31.31 -36.24 -19.46
CA GLU A 352 30.08 -36.04 -20.25
C GLU A 352 30.23 -34.98 -21.34
N PHE A 353 31.06 -33.93 -21.06
CA PHE A 353 31.32 -32.82 -21.99
C PHE A 353 32.60 -33.01 -22.79
N ALA A 354 33.24 -34.18 -22.74
CA ALA A 354 34.49 -34.42 -23.45
C ALA A 354 34.35 -34.23 -24.98
N GLY A 355 35.17 -33.30 -25.55
CA GLY A 355 35.13 -33.00 -26.98
C GLY A 355 34.10 -31.92 -27.40
N LEU A 356 33.30 -31.40 -26.50
CA LEU A 356 32.42 -30.25 -26.75
C LEU A 356 33.19 -28.93 -26.54
N LYS A 357 32.78 -27.88 -27.28
CA LYS A 357 33.28 -26.53 -27.05
C LYS A 357 32.50 -25.87 -25.93
N GLU A 358 33.20 -25.06 -25.12
CA GLU A 358 32.55 -24.20 -24.13
C GLU A 358 31.48 -23.32 -24.78
N ASP A 359 30.30 -23.24 -24.17
CA ASP A 359 29.15 -22.45 -24.64
C ASP A 359 28.38 -21.81 -23.48
N ALA A 360 27.13 -21.42 -23.73
CA ALA A 360 26.25 -20.82 -22.72
C ALA A 360 25.98 -21.72 -21.50
N THR A 361 26.30 -23.03 -21.56
CA THR A 361 26.11 -23.97 -20.44
C THR A 361 27.05 -23.63 -19.28
N GLU A 362 28.33 -23.33 -19.59
CA GLU A 362 29.33 -22.94 -18.59
C GLU A 362 28.99 -21.57 -18.00
N GLU A 363 28.48 -20.63 -18.82
CA GLU A 363 28.06 -19.30 -18.35
C GLU A 363 26.84 -19.38 -17.42
N ASN A 364 25.83 -20.15 -17.78
CA ASN A 364 24.66 -20.41 -16.93
C ASN A 364 25.03 -21.13 -15.63
N SER A 365 25.97 -22.04 -15.67
CA SER A 365 26.50 -22.71 -14.49
C SER A 365 27.11 -21.72 -13.50
N ARG A 366 27.88 -20.73 -13.98
CA ARG A 366 28.44 -19.66 -13.13
C ARG A 366 27.37 -18.84 -12.43
N ALA A 367 26.31 -18.46 -13.17
CA ALA A 367 25.21 -17.68 -12.59
C ALA A 367 24.50 -18.45 -11.46
N ARG A 368 24.28 -19.77 -11.65
CA ARG A 368 23.65 -20.63 -10.61
C ARG A 368 24.54 -20.83 -9.38
N HIS A 369 25.86 -20.96 -9.55
CA HIS A 369 26.79 -21.08 -8.43
C HIS A 369 26.92 -19.78 -7.61
N ALA A 370 26.67 -18.63 -8.23
CA ALA A 370 26.62 -17.36 -7.52
C ALA A 370 25.42 -17.26 -6.56
N CYS A 371 24.34 -18.03 -6.78
CA CYS A 371 23.21 -18.07 -5.87
C CYS A 371 23.43 -18.98 -4.64
N ALA A 372 24.32 -19.98 -4.73
CA ALA A 372 24.55 -20.95 -3.65
C ALA A 372 25.06 -20.35 -2.33
N PRO A 373 25.96 -19.33 -2.30
CA PRO A 373 26.39 -18.68 -1.07
C PRO A 373 25.33 -17.79 -0.41
N ALA A 374 24.18 -17.57 -1.06
CA ALA A 374 23.11 -16.71 -0.56
C ALA A 374 22.06 -17.48 0.27
N LEU A 375 22.10 -18.80 0.25
CA LEU A 375 21.30 -19.70 1.09
C LEU A 375 22.07 -20.04 2.36
#